data_5461dc3199a6de82ca31b7c7903a8d24
#
_entry.id   5461dc3199a6de82ca31b7c7903a8d24
#
_cell.length_a   1.000
_cell.length_b   1.000
_cell.length_c   1.000
_cell.angle_alpha   90.00
_cell.angle_beta   90.00
_cell.angle_gamma   90.00
#
_symmetry.space_group_name_H-M   'P 1'
#
loop_
_entity.id
_entity.type
_entity.pdbx_description
1 polymer ?
#
loop_
_entity_poly.entity_id
_entity_poly.type
_entity_poly.pdbx_seq_one_letter_code
_entity_poly.pdbx_strand_id
1 'polypeptide(L)'
;LGAYFPEEEVSAPDAMVNIGNVLLMVKDGLGRFYIPEHGFSNMGLLHRGMGYQIKTMDAAELVWNVPEDEQINGFVNNSNPLSQPEYFKTSSPTGYNMSLLISIPAEGRTEIGVFTESGSCVGASVFSGSDIFGIAVWGDDPTTEVIDGATEGELLSFKLFDGATEYQVKSSEIVGEVLYRTNGFEYLRIENHEVPTDLRLFEPYPNPFN
;
A
#
# COMPACT_ATOMS: atom_id res chain seq x y z
N LEU A 1 2.68 -11.59 17.12
CA LEU A 1 3.90 -11.84 16.34
C LEU A 1 4.06 -13.33 16.13
N GLY A 2 4.34 -13.75 14.91
CA GLY A 2 4.68 -15.14 14.57
C GLY A 2 5.99 -15.18 13.79
N ALA A 3 6.84 -16.18 14.07
CA ALA A 3 8.02 -16.45 13.26
C ALA A 3 7.72 -17.66 12.35
N TYR A 4 8.08 -17.54 11.08
CA TYR A 4 7.91 -18.63 10.12
C TYR A 4 9.09 -19.58 10.19
N PHE A 5 8.82 -20.85 10.49
CA PHE A 5 9.87 -21.86 10.69
C PHE A 5 9.97 -22.95 9.62
N PRO A 6 8.92 -23.22 8.79
CA PRO A 6 9.06 -24.22 7.74
C PRO A 6 10.24 -23.95 6.81
N GLU A 7 10.75 -24.99 6.15
CA GLU A 7 11.85 -24.87 5.19
C GLU A 7 11.34 -24.41 3.82
N GLU A 8 10.15 -24.81 3.49
CA GLU A 8 9.46 -24.46 2.26
C GLU A 8 8.91 -23.03 2.35
N GLU A 9 9.10 -22.29 1.28
CA GLU A 9 8.56 -20.95 1.12
C GLU A 9 7.15 -21.04 0.54
N VAL A 10 6.16 -20.49 1.23
CA VAL A 10 4.76 -20.49 0.79
C VAL A 10 4.15 -19.10 0.85
N SER A 11 3.06 -18.89 0.12
CA SER A 11 2.33 -17.62 0.16
C SER A 11 1.67 -17.40 1.52
N ALA A 12 1.43 -16.15 1.90
CA ALA A 12 0.72 -15.83 3.14
C ALA A 12 -0.70 -16.45 3.17
N PRO A 13 -1.50 -16.41 2.08
CA PRO A 13 -2.78 -17.10 2.01
C PRO A 13 -2.70 -18.59 2.32
N ASP A 14 -1.74 -19.29 1.74
CA ASP A 14 -1.58 -20.74 1.93
C ASP A 14 -1.09 -21.08 3.34
N ALA A 15 -0.12 -20.32 3.85
CA ALA A 15 0.44 -20.53 5.18
C ALA A 15 -0.58 -20.31 6.30
N MET A 16 -1.56 -19.41 6.10
CA MET A 16 -2.53 -18.97 7.12
C MET A 16 -3.88 -19.65 7.01
N VAL A 17 -4.05 -20.65 6.15
CA VAL A 17 -5.36 -21.26 5.85
C VAL A 17 -6.08 -21.77 7.10
N ASN A 18 -5.36 -22.28 8.12
CA ASN A 18 -5.96 -22.82 9.33
C ASN A 18 -6.60 -21.75 10.23
N ILE A 19 -6.24 -20.48 10.10
CA ILE A 19 -6.81 -19.35 10.83
C ILE A 19 -7.55 -18.37 9.92
N GLY A 20 -7.73 -18.69 8.63
CA GLY A 20 -8.30 -17.81 7.62
C GLY A 20 -9.68 -17.24 7.97
N ASN A 21 -10.48 -17.99 8.75
CA ASN A 21 -11.81 -17.55 9.19
C ASN A 21 -11.81 -16.47 10.28
N VAL A 22 -10.69 -16.27 10.97
CA VAL A 22 -10.50 -15.23 12.02
C VAL A 22 -9.38 -14.25 11.69
N LEU A 23 -8.66 -14.48 10.59
CA LEU A 23 -7.54 -13.66 10.18
C LEU A 23 -8.03 -12.32 9.60
N LEU A 24 -7.57 -11.21 10.16
CA LEU A 24 -7.81 -9.87 9.64
C LEU A 24 -6.67 -9.45 8.70
N MET A 25 -5.42 -9.62 9.14
CA MET A 25 -4.26 -9.17 8.39
C MET A 25 -2.99 -9.89 8.83
N VAL A 26 -2.09 -10.08 7.87
CA VAL A 26 -0.68 -10.40 8.13
C VAL A 26 0.17 -9.32 7.50
N LYS A 27 1.24 -8.87 8.16
CA LYS A 27 2.23 -7.98 7.58
C LYS A 27 3.65 -8.35 8.00
N ASP A 28 4.61 -7.99 7.16
CA ASP A 28 6.05 -8.14 7.43
C ASP A 28 6.70 -6.82 7.87
N GLY A 29 8.00 -6.88 8.18
CA GLY A 29 8.79 -5.72 8.58
C GLY A 29 9.07 -4.72 7.45
N LEU A 30 8.76 -5.06 6.19
CA LEU A 30 8.89 -4.18 5.03
C LEU A 30 7.58 -3.45 4.70
N GLY A 31 6.52 -3.67 5.52
CA GLY A 31 5.22 -3.08 5.32
C GLY A 31 4.37 -3.75 4.25
N ARG A 32 4.79 -4.91 3.70
CA ARG A 32 3.97 -5.72 2.81
C ARG A 32 2.94 -6.48 3.64
N PHE A 33 1.74 -6.70 3.08
CA PHE A 33 0.65 -7.28 3.85
C PHE A 33 -0.29 -8.16 3.02
N TYR A 34 -1.02 -9.02 3.71
CA TYR A 34 -2.11 -9.85 3.21
C TYR A 34 -3.40 -9.52 3.96
N ILE A 35 -4.49 -9.27 3.23
CA ILE A 35 -5.85 -9.03 3.75
C ILE A 35 -6.79 -10.04 3.12
N PRO A 36 -7.22 -11.07 3.87
CA PRO A 36 -8.13 -12.11 3.35
C PRO A 36 -9.46 -11.55 2.84
N GLU A 37 -10.06 -10.59 3.55
CA GLU A 37 -11.35 -9.98 3.21
C GLU A 37 -11.38 -9.39 1.79
N HIS A 38 -10.24 -8.83 1.36
CA HIS A 38 -10.09 -8.23 0.03
C HIS A 38 -9.37 -9.14 -0.98
N GLY A 39 -8.99 -10.36 -0.57
CA GLY A 39 -8.19 -11.26 -1.43
C GLY A 39 -6.87 -10.64 -1.89
N PHE A 40 -6.33 -9.68 -1.13
CA PHE A 40 -5.16 -8.91 -1.51
C PHE A 40 -3.91 -9.38 -0.76
N SER A 41 -2.81 -9.59 -1.49
CA SER A 41 -1.48 -9.82 -0.93
C SER A 41 -0.39 -9.19 -1.79
N ASN A 42 0.51 -8.43 -1.18
CA ASN A 42 1.75 -7.98 -1.79
C ASN A 42 3.00 -8.51 -1.07
N MET A 43 2.83 -9.52 -0.21
CA MET A 43 3.91 -10.07 0.61
C MET A 43 4.88 -10.96 -0.16
N GLY A 44 4.42 -11.62 -1.24
CA GLY A 44 5.16 -12.71 -1.87
C GLY A 44 5.16 -13.96 -0.99
N LEU A 45 6.28 -14.69 -1.00
CA LEU A 45 6.44 -15.89 -0.18
C LEU A 45 6.93 -15.53 1.22
N LEU A 46 6.52 -16.34 2.20
CA LEU A 46 7.04 -16.29 3.56
C LEU A 46 8.37 -17.01 3.62
N HIS A 47 9.34 -16.44 4.32
CA HIS A 47 10.69 -16.96 4.41
C HIS A 47 11.03 -17.43 5.84
N ARG A 48 11.71 -18.56 5.94
CA ARG A 48 12.17 -19.13 7.22
C ARG A 48 12.99 -18.12 8.03
N GLY A 49 12.66 -18.00 9.31
CA GLY A 49 13.34 -17.10 10.24
C GLY A 49 12.83 -15.65 10.22
N MET A 50 11.92 -15.31 9.30
CA MET A 50 11.29 -13.99 9.28
C MET A 50 10.13 -13.90 10.26
N GLY A 51 9.95 -12.71 10.82
CA GLY A 51 8.85 -12.38 11.73
C GLY A 51 7.71 -11.69 11.02
N TYR A 52 6.48 -12.06 11.40
CA TYR A 52 5.25 -11.50 10.85
C TYR A 52 4.34 -11.01 11.96
N GLN A 53 3.72 -9.84 11.74
CA GLN A 53 2.63 -9.37 12.58
C GLN A 53 1.33 -9.97 12.05
N ILE A 54 0.58 -10.64 12.94
CA ILE A 54 -0.65 -11.32 12.60
C ILE A 54 -1.75 -10.72 13.46
N LYS A 55 -2.80 -10.21 12.83
CA LYS A 55 -3.98 -9.64 13.49
C LYS A 55 -5.17 -10.53 13.22
N THR A 56 -5.85 -10.95 14.28
CA THR A 56 -7.04 -11.80 14.23
C THR A 56 -8.21 -11.15 14.97
N MET A 57 -9.43 -11.52 14.62
CA MET A 57 -10.65 -11.09 15.33
C MET A 57 -10.75 -11.73 16.71
N ASP A 58 -10.40 -13.02 16.80
CA ASP A 58 -10.45 -13.83 18.00
C ASP A 58 -9.12 -14.54 18.24
N ALA A 59 -8.95 -15.08 19.45
CA ALA A 59 -7.79 -15.91 19.75
C ALA A 59 -7.79 -17.18 18.88
N ALA A 60 -6.65 -17.49 18.28
CA ALA A 60 -6.48 -18.65 17.42
C ALA A 60 -5.10 -19.28 17.61
N GLU A 61 -5.03 -20.59 17.42
CA GLU A 61 -3.78 -21.31 17.35
C GLU A 61 -3.29 -21.33 15.90
N LEU A 62 -2.13 -20.71 15.65
CA LEU A 62 -1.51 -20.71 14.36
C LEU A 62 -0.65 -21.96 14.17
N VAL A 63 -1.01 -22.75 13.18
CA VAL A 63 -0.18 -23.81 12.62
C VAL A 63 0.16 -23.44 11.19
N TRP A 64 1.45 -23.33 10.88
CA TRP A 64 1.88 -23.02 9.52
C TRP A 64 1.50 -24.16 8.58
N ASN A 65 0.68 -23.85 7.59
CA ASN A 65 0.32 -24.81 6.55
C ASN A 65 1.33 -24.76 5.41
N VAL A 66 1.90 -25.91 5.10
CA VAL A 66 2.79 -26.11 3.95
C VAL A 66 2.13 -27.16 3.08
N PRO A 67 1.59 -26.80 1.91
CA PRO A 67 1.00 -27.75 0.99
C PRO A 67 2.02 -28.81 0.55
N GLU A 68 1.65 -30.09 0.57
CA GLU A 68 2.54 -31.19 0.15
C GLU A 68 2.72 -31.25 -1.39
N ASP A 69 1.84 -30.64 -2.16
CA ASP A 69 1.90 -30.55 -3.62
C ASP A 69 1.78 -29.07 -4.06
N GLU A 70 2.43 -28.73 -5.17
CA GLU A 70 2.38 -27.42 -5.83
C GLU A 70 0.97 -27.01 -6.35
N GLN A 71 -0.06 -27.25 -5.58
CA GLN A 71 -1.34 -26.61 -5.81
C GLN A 71 -1.26 -25.18 -5.30
N ILE A 72 -0.55 -24.34 -6.05
CA ILE A 72 -0.65 -22.90 -5.95
C ILE A 72 -2.12 -22.57 -6.19
N ASN A 73 -2.90 -22.51 -5.12
CA ASN A 73 -4.25 -21.99 -5.19
C ASN A 73 -4.13 -20.59 -5.77
N GLY A 74 -4.78 -20.35 -6.89
CA GLY A 74 -4.63 -19.21 -7.77
C GLY A 74 -4.99 -17.84 -7.16
N PHE A 75 -4.49 -17.56 -5.96
CA PHE A 75 -4.37 -16.19 -5.51
C PHE A 75 -3.37 -15.52 -6.43
N VAL A 76 -3.84 -14.59 -7.20
CA VAL A 76 -2.99 -13.70 -7.97
C VAL A 76 -2.09 -13.03 -6.96
N ASN A 77 -0.89 -13.62 -6.76
CA ASN A 77 0.19 -12.89 -6.14
C ASN A 77 0.41 -11.68 -7.05
N ASN A 78 -0.16 -10.54 -6.71
CA ASN A 78 0.22 -9.25 -7.28
C ASN A 78 1.65 -8.88 -6.84
N SER A 79 2.44 -9.87 -6.47
CA SER A 79 3.88 -9.81 -6.35
C SER A 79 4.56 -9.83 -7.73
N ASN A 80 4.05 -9.04 -8.66
CA ASN A 80 4.94 -8.44 -9.63
C ASN A 80 6.01 -7.74 -8.78
N PRO A 81 7.33 -7.98 -8.99
CA PRO A 81 8.35 -7.23 -8.28
C PRO A 81 8.01 -5.77 -8.52
N LEU A 82 7.39 -5.15 -7.48
CA LEU A 82 6.82 -3.83 -7.58
C LEU A 82 7.95 -2.95 -8.08
N SER A 83 7.83 -2.44 -9.28
CA SER A 83 8.74 -1.42 -9.75
C SER A 83 8.74 -0.36 -8.67
N GLN A 84 9.91 -0.17 -8.04
CA GLN A 84 10.03 0.81 -6.95
C GLN A 84 9.58 2.17 -7.47
N PRO A 85 8.87 2.97 -6.66
CA PRO A 85 8.53 4.32 -7.03
C PRO A 85 9.81 5.10 -7.38
N GLU A 86 9.82 5.72 -8.55
CA GLU A 86 10.96 6.48 -9.03
C GLU A 86 10.80 7.97 -8.77
N TYR A 87 9.57 8.45 -8.83
CA TYR A 87 9.21 9.86 -8.65
C TYR A 87 9.03 10.19 -7.16
N PHE A 88 8.14 9.50 -6.45
CA PHE A 88 7.94 9.72 -5.03
C PHE A 88 8.96 8.95 -4.20
N LYS A 89 9.79 9.68 -3.47
CA LYS A 89 10.82 9.12 -2.57
C LYS A 89 10.33 9.18 -1.14
N THR A 90 10.17 8.02 -0.53
CA THR A 90 9.81 7.92 0.88
C THR A 90 11.01 8.07 1.79
N SER A 91 10.77 8.50 3.03
CA SER A 91 11.72 8.33 4.13
C SER A 91 12.07 6.84 4.32
N SER A 92 13.16 6.57 5.02
CA SER A 92 13.54 5.19 5.34
C SER A 92 12.45 4.51 6.17
N PRO A 93 12.22 3.20 5.98
CA PRO A 93 11.31 2.44 6.82
C PRO A 93 11.67 2.58 8.29
N THR A 94 10.70 2.98 9.11
CA THR A 94 10.77 2.93 10.56
C THR A 94 10.20 1.60 11.06
N GLY A 95 10.27 1.30 12.34
CA GLY A 95 9.60 0.14 12.92
C GLY A 95 8.07 0.26 12.98
N TYR A 96 7.54 1.44 12.64
CA TYR A 96 6.14 1.83 12.81
C TYR A 96 5.49 2.13 11.46
N ASN A 97 4.40 1.47 11.13
CA ASN A 97 3.69 1.75 9.90
C ASN A 97 2.18 1.48 10.01
N MET A 98 1.42 2.18 9.18
CA MET A 98 0.03 1.92 8.83
C MET A 98 -0.02 1.25 7.46
N SER A 99 -0.97 0.34 7.25
CA SER A 99 -1.21 -0.29 5.95
C SER A 99 -2.41 0.36 5.28
N LEU A 100 -2.24 0.84 4.06
CA LEU A 100 -3.32 1.33 3.22
C LEU A 100 -3.55 0.36 2.06
N LEU A 101 -4.79 -0.05 1.86
CA LEU A 101 -5.26 -0.71 0.66
C LEU A 101 -6.01 0.32 -0.16
N ILE A 102 -5.56 0.60 -1.38
CA ILE A 102 -6.13 1.66 -2.21
C ILE A 102 -6.74 1.06 -3.46
N SER A 103 -7.96 1.49 -3.77
CA SER A 103 -8.63 1.25 -5.04
C SER A 103 -8.75 2.57 -5.79
N ILE A 104 -8.26 2.59 -7.03
CA ILE A 104 -8.34 3.74 -7.92
C ILE A 104 -8.52 3.25 -9.36
N PRO A 105 -9.49 3.78 -10.11
CA PRO A 105 -9.57 3.52 -11.53
C PRO A 105 -8.45 4.29 -12.24
N ALA A 106 -7.45 3.59 -12.77
CA ALA A 106 -6.38 4.21 -13.52
C ALA A 106 -5.95 3.32 -14.68
N GLU A 107 -5.60 3.95 -15.80
CA GLU A 107 -5.01 3.30 -16.95
C GLU A 107 -3.50 3.58 -16.98
N GLY A 108 -2.71 2.55 -17.29
CA GLY A 108 -1.26 2.68 -17.41
C GLY A 108 -0.50 2.62 -16.07
N ARG A 109 0.81 2.94 -16.13
CA ARG A 109 1.69 2.98 -14.96
C ARG A 109 1.54 4.31 -14.25
N THR A 110 1.14 4.27 -13.00
CA THR A 110 0.97 5.45 -12.16
C THR A 110 1.68 5.26 -10.83
N GLU A 111 2.30 6.29 -10.30
CA GLU A 111 2.83 6.32 -8.94
C GLU A 111 1.88 7.09 -8.02
N ILE A 112 1.77 6.65 -6.78
CA ILE A 112 1.07 7.36 -5.72
C ILE A 112 2.01 7.61 -4.56
N GLY A 113 1.99 8.83 -4.04
CA GLY A 113 2.69 9.24 -2.82
C GLY A 113 1.70 9.62 -1.73
N VAL A 114 2.03 9.26 -0.49
CA VAL A 114 1.31 9.62 0.74
C VAL A 114 2.14 10.62 1.51
N PHE A 115 1.52 11.72 1.91
CA PHE A 115 2.21 12.88 2.48
C PHE A 115 1.61 13.29 3.82
N THR A 116 2.47 13.70 4.73
CA THR A 116 2.14 14.39 5.99
C THR A 116 1.69 15.82 5.74
N GLU A 117 1.15 16.48 6.76
CA GLU A 117 0.82 17.92 6.69
C GLU A 117 2.06 18.79 6.45
N SER A 118 3.24 18.36 6.91
CA SER A 118 4.52 19.03 6.65
C SER A 118 5.03 18.86 5.22
N GLY A 119 4.39 18.00 4.42
CA GLY A 119 4.77 17.69 3.03
C GLY A 119 5.83 16.60 2.89
N SER A 120 6.15 15.87 3.96
CA SER A 120 7.05 14.72 3.91
C SER A 120 6.37 13.53 3.25
N CYS A 121 7.02 12.88 2.28
CA CYS A 121 6.52 11.66 1.66
C CYS A 121 6.80 10.46 2.57
N VAL A 122 5.76 9.88 3.15
CA VAL A 122 5.84 8.82 4.15
C VAL A 122 5.40 7.45 3.64
N GLY A 123 4.92 7.38 2.41
CA GLY A 123 4.55 6.14 1.74
C GLY A 123 4.46 6.35 0.24
N ALA A 124 4.82 5.35 -0.56
CA ALA A 124 4.65 5.40 -2.01
C ALA A 124 4.50 4.00 -2.59
N SER A 125 3.80 3.92 -3.71
CA SER A 125 3.65 2.68 -4.48
C SER A 125 3.52 2.98 -5.97
N VAL A 126 3.76 1.95 -6.79
CA VAL A 126 3.50 1.97 -8.22
C VAL A 126 2.40 0.97 -8.52
N PHE A 127 1.46 1.35 -9.37
CA PHE A 127 0.46 0.44 -9.87
C PHE A 127 0.33 0.55 -11.39
N SER A 128 -0.03 -0.54 -12.04
CA SER A 128 -0.30 -0.59 -13.45
C SER A 128 -1.38 -1.62 -13.72
N GLY A 129 -2.52 -1.19 -14.21
CA GLY A 129 -3.62 -2.08 -14.62
C GLY A 129 -4.25 -2.91 -13.49
N SER A 130 -4.02 -2.56 -12.23
CA SER A 130 -4.62 -3.19 -11.06
C SER A 130 -5.51 -2.17 -10.36
N ASP A 131 -6.76 -2.56 -10.09
CA ASP A 131 -7.72 -1.69 -9.41
C ASP A 131 -7.43 -1.55 -7.90
N ILE A 132 -6.58 -2.43 -7.34
CA ILE A 132 -6.30 -2.49 -5.90
C ILE A 132 -4.80 -2.70 -5.67
N PHE A 133 -4.20 -1.87 -4.81
CA PHE A 133 -2.79 -1.98 -4.42
C PHE A 133 -2.56 -1.55 -2.98
N GLY A 134 -1.45 -2.01 -2.39
CA GLY A 134 -1.10 -1.76 -0.99
C GLY A 134 0.04 -0.77 -0.84
N ILE A 135 -0.04 0.09 0.20
CA ILE A 135 1.01 1.03 0.59
C ILE A 135 1.29 0.88 2.09
N ALA A 136 2.58 0.80 2.45
CA ALA A 136 3.02 1.07 3.81
C ALA A 136 3.21 2.57 3.99
N VAL A 137 2.56 3.14 5.00
CA VAL A 137 2.76 4.54 5.42
C VAL A 137 3.61 4.51 6.68
N TRP A 138 4.82 5.04 6.60
CA TRP A 138 5.78 5.00 7.69
C TRP A 138 5.51 6.09 8.70
N GLY A 139 5.42 5.69 9.96
CA GLY A 139 5.25 6.59 11.08
C GLY A 139 6.57 7.05 11.67
N ASP A 140 6.49 8.02 12.54
CA ASP A 140 7.61 8.53 13.32
C ASP A 140 8.19 7.46 14.25
N ASP A 141 9.51 7.41 14.34
CA ASP A 141 10.21 6.57 15.31
C ASP A 141 10.38 7.36 16.62
N PRO A 142 9.64 7.05 17.68
CA PRO A 142 9.71 7.78 18.95
C PRO A 142 11.05 7.61 19.67
N THR A 143 11.98 6.83 19.17
CA THR A 143 13.33 6.68 19.72
C THR A 143 14.32 7.68 19.13
N THR A 144 13.93 8.45 18.09
CA THR A 144 14.72 9.53 17.50
C THR A 144 14.24 10.90 17.99
N GLU A 145 15.10 11.93 17.88
CA GLU A 145 14.73 13.31 18.23
C GLU A 145 14.08 14.06 17.04
N VAL A 146 14.12 13.46 15.86
CA VAL A 146 13.62 14.05 14.60
C VAL A 146 12.34 13.35 14.20
N ILE A 147 11.31 14.10 13.83
CA ILE A 147 10.11 13.54 13.23
C ILE A 147 10.50 13.06 11.83
N ASP A 148 10.59 11.73 11.66
CA ASP A 148 11.05 11.07 10.42
C ASP A 148 9.93 10.32 9.68
N GLY A 149 8.69 10.37 10.21
CA GLY A 149 7.50 9.78 9.62
C GLY A 149 6.22 10.50 10.01
N ALA A 150 5.08 9.89 9.74
CA ALA A 150 3.77 10.42 10.13
C ALA A 150 3.54 10.25 11.64
N THR A 151 2.95 11.25 12.27
CA THR A 151 2.61 11.22 13.70
C THR A 151 1.19 10.68 13.94
N GLU A 152 0.96 10.11 15.11
CA GLU A 152 -0.34 9.52 15.47
C GLU A 152 -1.48 10.54 15.35
N GLY A 153 -2.51 10.23 14.57
CA GLY A 153 -3.67 11.10 14.33
C GLY A 153 -3.45 12.17 13.25
N GLU A 154 -2.28 12.22 12.62
CA GLU A 154 -1.99 13.17 11.54
C GLU A 154 -2.82 12.88 10.28
N LEU A 155 -3.37 13.94 9.66
CA LEU A 155 -4.11 13.82 8.42
C LEU A 155 -3.16 13.58 7.25
N LEU A 156 -3.46 12.54 6.46
CA LEU A 156 -2.65 12.18 5.30
C LEU A 156 -3.25 12.75 4.01
N SER A 157 -2.39 13.18 3.11
CA SER A 157 -2.74 13.63 1.77
C SER A 157 -2.08 12.77 0.69
N PHE A 158 -2.62 12.81 -0.53
CA PHE A 158 -2.21 11.91 -1.60
C PHE A 158 -1.90 12.68 -2.88
N LYS A 159 -0.87 12.25 -3.58
CA LYS A 159 -0.53 12.74 -4.91
C LYS A 159 -0.30 11.59 -5.86
N LEU A 160 -0.66 11.80 -7.12
CA LEU A 160 -0.45 10.85 -8.22
C LEU A 160 0.55 11.42 -9.20
N PHE A 161 1.31 10.52 -9.86
CA PHE A 161 2.21 10.87 -10.95
C PHE A 161 2.04 9.85 -12.09
N ASP A 162 1.63 10.32 -13.25
CA ASP A 162 1.33 9.49 -14.43
C ASP A 162 2.54 9.23 -15.35
N GLY A 163 3.73 9.64 -14.93
CA GLY A 163 4.95 9.61 -15.74
C GLY A 163 5.29 10.95 -16.39
N ALA A 164 4.37 11.93 -16.38
CA ALA A 164 4.57 13.26 -16.95
C ALA A 164 4.15 14.39 -15.99
N THR A 165 3.05 14.21 -15.27
CA THR A 165 2.43 15.26 -14.45
C THR A 165 2.11 14.75 -13.05
N GLU A 166 2.33 15.61 -12.05
CA GLU A 166 1.91 15.38 -10.66
C GLU A 166 0.50 15.97 -10.44
N TYR A 167 -0.37 15.21 -9.80
CA TYR A 167 -1.73 15.59 -9.46
C TYR A 167 -1.96 15.46 -7.97
N GLN A 168 -2.56 16.47 -7.35
CA GLN A 168 -3.05 16.38 -5.98
C GLN A 168 -4.41 15.70 -5.97
N VAL A 169 -4.55 14.61 -5.21
CA VAL A 169 -5.86 13.99 -4.96
C VAL A 169 -6.66 14.90 -4.04
N LYS A 170 -7.85 15.30 -4.47
CA LYS A 170 -8.72 16.18 -3.68
C LYS A 170 -9.46 15.40 -2.62
N SER A 171 -9.76 16.02 -1.49
CA SER A 171 -10.55 15.40 -0.42
C SER A 171 -11.93 14.93 -0.90
N SER A 172 -12.51 15.60 -1.91
CA SER A 172 -13.79 15.20 -2.52
C SER A 172 -13.72 13.93 -3.36
N GLU A 173 -12.52 13.50 -3.74
CA GLU A 173 -12.24 12.27 -4.50
C GLU A 173 -11.99 11.07 -3.57
N ILE A 174 -11.87 11.33 -2.26
CA ILE A 174 -11.58 10.34 -1.23
C ILE A 174 -12.84 10.13 -0.38
N VAL A 175 -13.20 8.88 -0.16
CA VAL A 175 -14.29 8.54 0.75
C VAL A 175 -13.75 8.50 2.18
N GLY A 176 -13.95 9.60 2.94
CA GLY A 176 -13.51 9.73 4.33
C GLY A 176 -12.21 10.53 4.49
N GLU A 177 -11.75 10.60 5.73
CA GLU A 177 -10.45 11.19 6.09
C GLU A 177 -9.50 10.08 6.51
N VAL A 178 -8.26 10.12 6.01
CA VAL A 178 -7.24 9.12 6.36
C VAL A 178 -6.32 9.74 7.40
N LEU A 179 -6.46 9.27 8.63
CA LEU A 179 -5.60 9.65 9.75
C LEU A 179 -4.56 8.55 9.98
N TYR A 180 -3.29 8.93 10.13
CA TYR A 180 -2.26 7.97 10.46
C TYR A 180 -2.53 7.32 11.83
N ARG A 181 -2.39 6.00 11.88
CA ARG A 181 -2.47 5.19 13.11
C ARG A 181 -1.44 4.07 13.04
N THR A 182 -0.55 4.05 14.01
CA THR A 182 0.44 2.98 14.12
C THR A 182 -0.23 1.61 14.17
N ASN A 183 0.21 0.68 13.30
CA ASN A 183 -0.41 -0.63 13.10
C ASN A 183 -1.88 -0.57 12.65
N GLY A 184 -2.33 0.59 12.14
CA GLY A 184 -3.64 0.76 11.53
C GLY A 184 -3.74 0.10 10.17
N PHE A 185 -4.98 -0.09 9.74
CA PHE A 185 -5.34 -0.49 8.38
C PHE A 185 -6.53 0.35 7.94
N GLU A 186 -6.47 0.87 6.72
CA GLU A 186 -7.59 1.53 6.07
C GLU A 186 -7.72 1.08 4.62
N TYR A 187 -8.95 0.89 4.17
CA TYR A 187 -9.28 0.71 2.76
C TYR A 187 -9.76 2.04 2.19
N LEU A 188 -9.04 2.54 1.21
CA LEU A 188 -9.29 3.82 0.59
C LEU A 188 -9.77 3.64 -0.84
N ARG A 189 -10.88 4.27 -1.17
CA ARG A 189 -11.37 4.36 -2.53
C ARG A 189 -11.23 5.79 -3.03
N ILE A 190 -10.48 5.94 -4.12
CA ILE A 190 -10.36 7.23 -4.83
C ILE A 190 -11.28 7.14 -6.04
N GLU A 191 -12.28 8.04 -6.08
CA GLU A 191 -13.29 8.08 -7.15
C GLU A 191 -13.04 9.27 -8.08
N ASN A 192 -13.36 9.10 -9.35
CA ASN A 192 -13.39 10.18 -10.34
C ASN A 192 -12.10 11.00 -10.48
N HIS A 193 -10.94 10.36 -10.36
CA HIS A 193 -9.73 11.04 -10.75
C HIS A 193 -9.70 11.16 -12.29
N GLU A 194 -10.26 12.27 -12.81
CA GLU A 194 -10.10 12.63 -14.20
C GLU A 194 -8.67 13.17 -14.40
N VAL A 195 -7.80 12.36 -14.98
CA VAL A 195 -6.56 12.85 -15.57
C VAL A 195 -6.98 13.85 -16.65
N PRO A 196 -6.62 15.14 -16.57
CA PRO A 196 -7.00 16.12 -17.59
C PRO A 196 -6.44 15.68 -18.95
N THR A 197 -7.28 15.08 -19.78
CA THR A 197 -6.91 14.61 -21.13
C THR A 197 -6.89 15.73 -22.17
N ASP A 198 -7.30 16.94 -21.81
CA ASP A 198 -7.37 18.07 -22.72
C ASP A 198 -6.34 19.16 -22.36
N LEU A 199 -5.18 19.09 -23.00
CA LEU A 199 -4.42 20.27 -23.36
C LEU A 199 -5.22 21.00 -24.45
N ARG A 200 -6.24 21.79 -24.08
CA ARG A 200 -6.78 22.80 -25.01
C ARG A 200 -5.70 23.85 -25.18
N LEU A 201 -4.94 23.73 -26.25
CA LEU A 201 -4.22 24.85 -26.80
C LEU A 201 -5.30 25.90 -27.12
N PHE A 202 -5.36 26.97 -26.30
CA PHE A 202 -6.12 28.14 -26.66
C PHE A 202 -5.62 28.55 -28.05
N GLU A 203 -6.57 28.75 -28.98
CA GLU A 203 -6.23 29.30 -30.27
C GLU A 203 -5.38 30.56 -30.04
N PRO A 204 -4.27 30.74 -30.76
CA PRO A 204 -3.44 31.91 -30.58
C PRO A 204 -4.31 33.14 -30.80
N TYR A 205 -4.31 34.04 -29.83
CA TYR A 205 -4.97 35.34 -29.92
C TYR A 205 -4.62 35.95 -31.31
N PRO A 206 -5.57 36.60 -32.01
CA PRO A 206 -5.28 37.12 -33.32
C PRO A 206 -4.05 37.99 -33.27
N ASN A 207 -3.15 37.74 -34.21
CA ASN A 207 -1.88 38.42 -34.32
C ASN A 207 -2.13 39.94 -34.41
N PRO A 208 -1.61 40.76 -33.46
CA PRO A 208 -1.88 42.19 -33.44
C PRO A 208 -1.20 42.99 -34.59
N PHE A 209 -0.54 42.28 -35.52
CA PHE A 209 0.20 42.85 -36.65
C PHE A 209 -0.43 42.54 -38.03
N ASN A 210 -1.71 42.18 -38.07
CA ASN A 210 -2.49 42.15 -39.31
C ASN A 210 -3.56 43.25 -39.28
#